data_b8b840cde384075ffb77cf2486e50cbb
#
_entry.id   b8b840cde384075ffb77cf2486e50cbb
#
_cell.length_a   1.000
_cell.length_b   1.000
_cell.length_c   1.000
_cell.angle_alpha   90.00
_cell.angle_beta   90.00
_cell.angle_gamma   90.00
#
_symmetry.space_group_name_H-M   'P 1'
#
loop_
_entity.id
_entity.type
_entity.pdbx_description
1 polymer ?
#
loop_
_entity_poly.entity_id
_entity_poly.type
_entity_poly.pdbx_seq_one_letter_code
_entity_poly.pdbx_strand_id
1 'polypeptide(L)'
;MPQNGPAATQPVTGTTDTSQQPVIVLQNLVKFFGRFAALRDISDSFAPGRLYVVVGDNGAGKSTLLRVVAGLMQPSQGSVTLLGSKSARDVAHRIGYMGHAPLLYDELSGMENLRYFGGLYGLQDETTCRNAMQMVGLDPDLGRRVGQYSQGMRQRLSLARAVLHDPELMLLDEPFSNVDVHSAREMAAVLGRVRDQGKTILVVTHQAPLMEGVADEFVHMSAGQIVQRETMPRKTVTVSNSGSAR
;
A
#
# COMPACT_ATOMS: atom_id res chain seq x y z
N MET A 1 36.41 -28.89 43.24
CA MET A 1 35.02 -28.65 42.82
C MET A 1 35.01 -27.47 41.91
N PRO A 2 34.72 -27.59 40.59
CA PRO A 2 34.58 -26.48 39.68
C PRO A 2 33.10 -26.03 39.67
N GLN A 3 32.88 -24.74 39.81
CA GLN A 3 31.57 -24.09 39.75
C GLN A 3 31.19 -23.88 38.29
N ASN A 4 30.05 -24.45 37.89
CA ASN A 4 29.38 -24.18 36.62
C ASN A 4 28.64 -22.83 36.70
N GLY A 5 29.10 -21.82 35.94
CA GLY A 5 28.37 -20.61 35.65
C GLY A 5 27.36 -20.84 34.50
N PRO A 6 26.21 -20.12 34.46
CA PRO A 6 25.19 -20.33 33.44
C PRO A 6 25.64 -19.84 32.06
N ALA A 7 25.37 -20.65 31.05
CA ALA A 7 25.63 -20.36 29.65
C ALA A 7 24.83 -19.13 29.18
N ALA A 8 25.54 -18.16 28.62
CA ALA A 8 24.95 -17.01 27.95
C ALA A 8 24.26 -17.45 26.65
N THR A 9 22.94 -17.26 26.58
CA THR A 9 22.14 -17.47 25.37
C THR A 9 22.51 -16.37 24.36
N GLN A 10 23.11 -16.76 23.26
CA GLN A 10 23.39 -15.86 22.14
C GLN A 10 22.07 -15.48 21.42
N PRO A 11 21.88 -14.22 20.99
CA PRO A 11 20.73 -13.83 20.20
C PRO A 11 20.83 -14.48 18.81
N VAL A 12 19.74 -15.14 18.41
CA VAL A 12 19.57 -15.70 17.07
C VAL A 12 19.43 -14.53 16.09
N THR A 13 20.53 -14.21 15.40
CA THR A 13 20.52 -13.27 14.27
C THR A 13 19.83 -13.93 13.09
N GLY A 14 18.55 -13.63 12.89
CA GLY A 14 17.85 -13.91 11.65
C GLY A 14 18.55 -13.16 10.51
N THR A 15 19.08 -13.89 9.55
CA THR A 15 19.65 -13.39 8.30
C THR A 15 18.56 -12.71 7.48
N THR A 16 18.41 -11.39 7.61
CA THR A 16 17.73 -10.55 6.62
C THR A 16 18.68 -10.37 5.44
N ASP A 17 18.26 -10.76 4.26
CA ASP A 17 18.95 -10.51 3.00
C ASP A 17 19.09 -8.99 2.79
N THR A 18 20.31 -8.46 2.98
CA THR A 18 20.62 -7.03 3.16
C THR A 18 21.10 -6.39 1.85
N SER A 19 20.56 -6.74 0.68
CA SER A 19 21.06 -6.23 -0.60
C SER A 19 20.26 -5.07 -1.20
N GLN A 20 19.10 -4.66 -0.66
CA GLN A 20 18.28 -3.57 -1.20
C GLN A 20 17.93 -2.54 -0.13
N GLN A 21 18.20 -1.24 -0.43
CA GLN A 21 17.85 -0.15 0.49
C GLN A 21 16.32 -0.10 0.72
N PRO A 22 15.88 0.12 1.98
CA PRO A 22 14.47 0.25 2.29
C PRO A 22 13.82 1.42 1.51
N VAL A 23 12.59 1.20 1.04
CA VAL A 23 11.82 2.24 0.34
C VAL A 23 11.15 3.23 1.29
N ILE A 24 10.89 2.80 2.53
CA ILE A 24 10.37 3.65 3.62
C ILE A 24 11.28 3.43 4.83
N VAL A 25 11.77 4.52 5.42
CA VAL A 25 12.48 4.49 6.71
C VAL A 25 11.83 5.51 7.63
N LEU A 26 11.42 5.06 8.80
CA LEU A 26 10.83 5.86 9.87
C LEU A 26 11.84 5.96 11.02
N GLN A 27 12.09 7.18 11.51
CA GLN A 27 13.03 7.41 12.62
C GLN A 27 12.37 8.26 13.70
N ASN A 28 12.12 7.67 14.87
CA ASN A 28 11.53 8.29 16.05
C ASN A 28 10.29 9.12 15.73
N LEU A 29 9.41 8.56 14.88
CA LEU A 29 8.26 9.24 14.32
C LEU A 29 7.18 9.48 15.36
N VAL A 30 6.85 10.73 15.62
CA VAL A 30 5.78 11.14 16.54
C VAL A 30 4.82 12.08 15.82
N LYS A 31 3.51 11.91 16.06
CA LYS A 31 2.47 12.83 15.58
C LYS A 31 1.49 13.17 16.68
N PHE A 32 1.39 14.46 17.00
CA PHE A 32 0.39 14.99 17.91
C PHE A 32 -0.75 15.69 17.15
N PHE A 33 -1.97 15.56 17.68
CA PHE A 33 -3.12 16.41 17.40
C PHE A 33 -3.55 17.08 18.74
N GLY A 34 -3.15 18.32 18.92
CA GLY A 34 -3.25 18.97 20.23
C GLY A 34 -2.47 18.18 21.30
N ARG A 35 -3.17 17.66 22.32
CA ARG A 35 -2.57 16.83 23.39
C ARG A 35 -2.61 15.33 23.09
N PHE A 36 -3.28 14.91 22.03
CA PHE A 36 -3.40 13.50 21.66
C PHE A 36 -2.23 13.06 20.79
N ALA A 37 -1.50 12.04 21.25
CA ALA A 37 -0.43 11.42 20.47
C ALA A 37 -1.01 10.30 19.58
N ALA A 38 -1.17 10.58 18.31
CA ALA A 38 -1.66 9.62 17.31
C ALA A 38 -0.56 8.65 16.82
N LEU A 39 0.70 9.08 16.81
CA LEU A 39 1.87 8.23 16.60
C LEU A 39 2.87 8.48 17.72
N ARG A 40 3.50 7.41 18.21
CA ARG A 40 4.35 7.42 19.42
C ARG A 40 5.66 6.70 19.16
N ASP A 41 6.71 7.47 18.81
CA ASP A 41 8.09 6.99 18.66
C ASP A 41 8.23 5.74 17.78
N ILE A 42 7.73 5.83 16.55
CA ILE A 42 7.83 4.72 15.57
C ILE A 42 9.18 4.82 14.87
N SER A 43 10.00 3.76 15.01
CA SER A 43 11.23 3.56 14.24
C SER A 43 11.11 2.21 13.54
N ASP A 44 11.05 2.22 12.21
CA ASP A 44 10.84 1.01 11.41
C ASP A 44 11.30 1.22 9.95
N SER A 45 11.37 0.15 9.16
CA SER A 45 11.72 0.21 7.75
C SER A 45 10.96 -0.82 6.92
N PHE A 46 10.74 -0.50 5.63
CA PHE A 46 10.00 -1.35 4.69
C PHE A 46 10.88 -1.60 3.47
N ALA A 47 11.15 -2.88 3.21
CA ALA A 47 11.96 -3.33 2.08
C ALA A 47 11.18 -3.18 0.74
N PRO A 48 11.87 -3.03 -0.41
CA PRO A 48 11.25 -2.95 -1.71
C PRO A 48 10.60 -4.28 -2.15
N GLY A 49 9.66 -4.20 -3.11
CA GLY A 49 9.06 -5.35 -3.78
C GLY A 49 8.19 -6.22 -2.86
N ARG A 50 7.63 -5.65 -1.80
CA ARG A 50 6.77 -6.36 -0.83
C ARG A 50 5.44 -5.67 -0.65
N LEU A 51 4.43 -6.46 -0.28
CA LEU A 51 3.11 -6.00 0.09
C LEU A 51 2.95 -6.10 1.62
N TYR A 52 2.86 -4.94 2.26
CA TYR A 52 2.66 -4.79 3.70
C TYR A 52 1.21 -4.41 3.99
N VAL A 53 0.62 -5.05 4.99
CA VAL A 53 -0.75 -4.76 5.45
C VAL A 53 -0.69 -4.24 6.87
N VAL A 54 -1.05 -2.98 7.07
CA VAL A 54 -1.12 -2.35 8.39
C VAL A 54 -2.50 -2.61 8.98
N VAL A 55 -2.53 -3.32 10.10
CA VAL A 55 -3.74 -3.72 10.81
C VAL A 55 -3.73 -3.20 12.25
N GLY A 56 -4.89 -3.17 12.88
CA GLY A 56 -5.08 -2.71 14.27
C GLY A 56 -6.44 -2.05 14.45
N ASP A 57 -6.80 -1.76 15.68
CA ASP A 57 -8.09 -1.18 16.04
C ASP A 57 -8.31 0.22 15.43
N ASN A 58 -9.56 0.66 15.45
CA ASN A 58 -9.89 2.04 15.10
C ASN A 58 -9.19 2.99 16.08
N GLY A 59 -8.55 4.04 15.57
CA GLY A 59 -7.76 4.95 16.38
C GLY A 59 -6.32 4.49 16.69
N ALA A 60 -5.88 3.31 16.23
CA ALA A 60 -4.50 2.83 16.41
C ALA A 60 -3.42 3.69 15.70
N GLY A 61 -3.82 4.65 14.84
CA GLY A 61 -2.88 5.55 14.15
C GLY A 61 -2.58 5.17 12.70
N LYS A 62 -3.18 4.10 12.15
CA LYS A 62 -2.89 3.55 10.81
C LYS A 62 -2.97 4.58 9.68
N SER A 63 -4.11 5.24 9.49
CA SER A 63 -4.28 6.27 8.44
C SER A 63 -3.42 7.51 8.72
N THR A 64 -3.12 7.80 9.98
CA THR A 64 -2.18 8.88 10.34
C THR A 64 -0.77 8.51 9.89
N LEU A 65 -0.32 7.29 10.15
CA LEU A 65 0.97 6.78 9.68
C LEU A 65 1.05 6.87 8.15
N LEU A 66 0.03 6.35 7.45
CA LEU A 66 0.01 6.37 5.98
C LEU A 66 0.10 7.79 5.41
N ARG A 67 -0.65 8.75 5.99
CA ARG A 67 -0.62 10.17 5.55
C ARG A 67 0.71 10.85 5.84
N VAL A 68 1.35 10.52 6.95
CA VAL A 68 2.70 11.03 7.28
C VAL A 68 3.71 10.44 6.29
N VAL A 69 3.66 9.13 6.03
CA VAL A 69 4.50 8.48 5.02
C VAL A 69 4.27 9.08 3.63
N ALA A 70 3.02 9.32 3.23
CA ALA A 70 2.70 9.95 1.94
C ALA A 70 3.15 11.41 1.82
N GLY A 71 3.67 12.02 2.90
CA GLY A 71 4.03 13.44 2.92
C GLY A 71 2.84 14.40 2.93
N LEU A 72 1.61 13.86 3.09
CA LEU A 72 0.37 14.64 3.19
C LEU A 72 0.19 15.27 4.57
N MET A 73 0.99 14.82 5.55
CA MET A 73 0.97 15.32 6.91
C MET A 73 2.40 15.34 7.47
N GLN A 74 2.82 16.48 8.01
CA GLN A 74 4.13 16.59 8.64
C GLN A 74 4.13 15.86 10.01
N PRO A 75 5.17 15.10 10.34
CA PRO A 75 5.36 14.57 11.68
C PRO A 75 5.58 15.72 12.68
N SER A 76 5.27 15.49 13.95
CA SER A 76 5.57 16.44 15.02
C SER A 76 7.02 16.33 15.48
N GLN A 77 7.58 15.10 15.44
CA GLN A 77 8.99 14.80 15.71
C GLN A 77 9.42 13.61 14.85
N GLY A 78 10.73 13.43 14.71
CA GLY A 78 11.32 12.38 13.92
C GLY A 78 11.34 12.70 12.42
N SER A 79 11.60 11.69 11.60
CA SER A 79 11.70 11.85 10.16
C SER A 79 11.21 10.64 9.38
N VAL A 80 10.83 10.88 8.12
CA VAL A 80 10.49 9.84 7.13
C VAL A 80 11.44 10.00 5.95
N THR A 81 12.05 8.91 5.53
CA THR A 81 12.78 8.85 4.25
C THR A 81 12.01 7.93 3.31
N LEU A 82 11.73 8.41 2.11
CA LEU A 82 10.96 7.70 1.07
C LEU A 82 11.80 7.57 -0.19
N LEU A 83 11.96 6.34 -0.68
CA LEU A 83 12.70 6.08 -1.93
C LEU A 83 14.08 6.80 -1.96
N GLY A 84 14.74 6.85 -0.79
CA GLY A 84 16.03 7.51 -0.60
C GLY A 84 15.97 9.04 -0.36
N SER A 85 14.79 9.69 -0.45
CA SER A 85 14.65 11.13 -0.21
C SER A 85 13.97 11.43 1.13
N LYS A 86 14.40 12.51 1.81
CA LYS A 86 13.74 13.07 3.00
C LYS A 86 12.59 14.01 2.64
N SER A 87 12.45 14.37 1.38
CA SER A 87 11.37 15.20 0.84
C SER A 87 10.39 14.34 0.05
N ALA A 88 9.18 14.13 0.56
CA ALA A 88 8.14 13.39 -0.15
C ALA A 88 7.77 14.06 -1.48
N ARG A 89 7.92 15.41 -1.58
CA ARG A 89 7.67 16.17 -2.82
C ARG A 89 8.58 15.73 -3.96
N ASP A 90 9.86 15.45 -3.67
CA ASP A 90 10.86 15.12 -4.69
C ASP A 90 10.57 13.76 -5.34
N VAL A 91 9.91 12.87 -4.60
CA VAL A 91 9.57 11.50 -5.04
C VAL A 91 8.08 11.28 -5.27
N ALA A 92 7.25 12.32 -5.19
CA ALA A 92 5.80 12.21 -5.33
C ALA A 92 5.37 11.56 -6.66
N HIS A 93 6.11 11.79 -7.74
CA HIS A 93 5.87 11.17 -9.06
C HIS A 93 6.14 9.66 -9.10
N ARG A 94 6.79 9.11 -8.06
CA ARG A 94 7.08 7.67 -7.90
C ARG A 94 6.13 7.00 -6.90
N ILE A 95 5.15 7.76 -6.37
CA ILE A 95 4.24 7.30 -5.32
C ILE A 95 2.80 7.33 -5.84
N GLY A 96 2.14 6.16 -5.81
CA GLY A 96 0.70 6.03 -6.02
C GLY A 96 -0.03 6.15 -4.69
N TYR A 97 -0.98 7.08 -4.59
CA TYR A 97 -1.74 7.27 -3.35
C TYR A 97 -3.25 7.09 -3.59
N MET A 98 -3.86 6.25 -2.75
CA MET A 98 -5.30 6.10 -2.65
C MET A 98 -5.72 6.39 -1.20
N GLY A 99 -6.44 7.50 -1.00
CA GLY A 99 -6.99 7.86 0.30
C GLY A 99 -8.36 7.21 0.55
N HIS A 100 -8.89 7.42 1.75
CA HIS A 100 -10.23 6.95 2.11
C HIS A 100 -11.32 7.55 1.19
N ALA A 101 -11.20 8.81 0.79
CA ALA A 101 -12.03 9.41 -0.26
C ALA A 101 -11.43 9.07 -1.64
N PRO A 102 -12.26 8.66 -2.63
CA PRO A 102 -11.78 8.25 -3.95
C PRO A 102 -11.03 9.35 -4.72
N LEU A 103 -11.27 10.63 -4.41
CA LEU A 103 -10.66 11.80 -5.08
C LEU A 103 -10.86 11.76 -6.60
N LEU A 104 -12.09 11.55 -7.04
CA LEU A 104 -12.54 11.48 -8.42
C LEU A 104 -13.49 12.64 -8.71
N TYR A 105 -13.54 13.08 -9.96
CA TYR A 105 -14.52 14.06 -10.45
C TYR A 105 -15.79 13.35 -10.87
N ASP A 106 -16.88 13.63 -10.16
CA ASP A 106 -18.18 12.97 -10.36
C ASP A 106 -18.84 13.32 -11.70
N GLU A 107 -18.50 14.48 -12.25
CA GLU A 107 -19.01 15.02 -13.51
C GLU A 107 -18.36 14.37 -14.74
N LEU A 108 -17.19 13.79 -14.57
CA LEU A 108 -16.42 13.13 -15.62
C LEU A 108 -16.69 11.63 -15.68
N SER A 109 -16.50 11.02 -16.85
CA SER A 109 -16.42 9.57 -17.01
C SER A 109 -15.16 9.00 -16.36
N GLY A 110 -15.05 7.67 -16.24
CA GLY A 110 -13.85 7.01 -15.73
C GLY A 110 -12.61 7.31 -16.57
N MET A 111 -12.75 7.25 -17.89
CA MET A 111 -11.67 7.55 -18.84
C MET A 111 -11.23 9.01 -18.76
N GLU A 112 -12.17 9.96 -18.69
CA GLU A 112 -11.84 11.39 -18.55
C GLU A 112 -11.12 11.68 -17.23
N ASN A 113 -11.53 11.03 -16.12
CA ASN A 113 -10.82 11.11 -14.86
C ASN A 113 -9.36 10.66 -15.03
N LEU A 114 -9.12 9.48 -15.61
CA LEU A 114 -7.76 8.96 -15.77
C LEU A 114 -6.92 9.82 -16.73
N ARG A 115 -7.49 10.35 -17.81
CA ARG A 115 -6.80 11.29 -18.69
C ARG A 115 -6.40 12.58 -17.96
N TYR A 116 -7.30 13.13 -17.13
CA TYR A 116 -7.00 14.31 -16.33
C TYR A 116 -5.82 14.06 -15.38
N PHE A 117 -5.89 12.98 -14.58
CA PHE A 117 -4.80 12.65 -13.65
C PHE A 117 -3.52 12.25 -14.37
N GLY A 118 -3.62 11.48 -15.48
CA GLY A 118 -2.46 11.12 -16.31
C GLY A 118 -1.75 12.34 -16.86
N GLY A 119 -2.51 13.37 -17.29
CA GLY A 119 -1.96 14.64 -17.74
C GLY A 119 -1.10 15.36 -16.70
N LEU A 120 -1.41 15.22 -15.39
CA LEU A 120 -0.58 15.77 -14.30
C LEU A 120 0.78 15.08 -14.18
N TYR A 121 0.90 13.84 -14.65
CA TYR A 121 2.14 13.06 -14.73
C TYR A 121 2.79 13.13 -16.12
N GLY A 122 2.25 13.93 -17.05
CA GLY A 122 2.75 14.02 -18.42
C GLY A 122 2.40 12.84 -19.32
N LEU A 123 1.48 11.97 -18.90
CA LEU A 123 1.01 10.83 -19.69
C LEU A 123 0.01 11.32 -20.75
N GLN A 124 0.36 11.11 -22.01
CA GLN A 124 -0.49 11.52 -23.15
C GLN A 124 -1.15 10.32 -23.86
N ASP A 125 -0.68 9.10 -23.57
CA ASP A 125 -1.17 7.90 -24.22
C ASP A 125 -2.46 7.39 -23.56
N GLU A 126 -3.52 7.35 -24.36
CA GLU A 126 -4.82 6.79 -23.96
C GLU A 126 -4.74 5.30 -23.59
N THR A 127 -3.81 4.57 -24.19
CA THR A 127 -3.61 3.13 -23.94
C THR A 127 -3.27 2.87 -22.48
N THR A 128 -2.49 3.75 -21.85
CA THR A 128 -2.16 3.67 -20.44
C THR A 128 -3.42 3.78 -19.55
N CYS A 129 -4.31 4.72 -19.86
CA CYS A 129 -5.58 4.86 -19.14
C CYS A 129 -6.49 3.64 -19.34
N ARG A 130 -6.59 3.12 -20.57
CA ARG A 130 -7.37 1.91 -20.89
C ARG A 130 -6.83 0.69 -20.10
N ASN A 131 -5.53 0.48 -20.13
CA ASN A 131 -4.88 -0.62 -19.41
C ASN A 131 -5.13 -0.52 -17.89
N ALA A 132 -5.05 0.67 -17.32
CA ALA A 132 -5.32 0.89 -15.90
C ALA A 132 -6.78 0.57 -15.53
N MET A 133 -7.76 0.93 -16.38
CA MET A 133 -9.17 0.56 -16.17
C MET A 133 -9.37 -0.95 -16.27
N GLN A 134 -8.82 -1.59 -17.30
CA GLN A 134 -8.92 -3.04 -17.49
C GLN A 134 -8.26 -3.81 -16.35
N MET A 135 -7.12 -3.35 -15.86
CA MET A 135 -6.41 -3.97 -14.72
C MET A 135 -7.30 -4.11 -13.49
N VAL A 136 -8.16 -3.12 -13.23
CA VAL A 136 -9.08 -3.11 -12.09
C VAL A 136 -10.48 -3.65 -12.42
N GLY A 137 -10.68 -4.20 -13.64
CA GLY A 137 -11.95 -4.78 -14.09
C GLY A 137 -13.03 -3.75 -14.39
N LEU A 138 -12.65 -2.55 -14.87
CA LEU A 138 -13.56 -1.54 -15.39
C LEU A 138 -13.52 -1.51 -16.93
N ASP A 139 -14.66 -1.33 -17.55
CA ASP A 139 -14.78 -1.14 -18.99
C ASP A 139 -14.27 0.27 -19.37
N PRO A 140 -13.21 0.40 -20.20
CA PRO A 140 -12.71 1.69 -20.64
C PRO A 140 -13.70 2.48 -21.51
N ASP A 141 -14.63 1.80 -22.17
CA ASP A 141 -15.61 2.42 -23.07
C ASP A 141 -16.91 2.81 -22.35
N LEU A 142 -16.98 2.61 -21.03
CA LEU A 142 -18.10 3.01 -20.22
C LEU A 142 -18.22 4.54 -20.12
N GLY A 143 -19.06 5.14 -20.97
CA GLY A 143 -19.20 6.60 -21.12
C GLY A 143 -19.98 7.31 -20.03
N ARG A 144 -20.59 6.59 -19.04
CA ARG A 144 -21.36 7.23 -17.97
C ARG A 144 -20.45 7.95 -16.97
N ARG A 145 -20.98 9.00 -16.34
CA ARG A 145 -20.25 9.80 -15.34
C ARG A 145 -19.96 9.00 -14.07
N VAL A 146 -18.84 9.31 -13.40
CA VAL A 146 -18.42 8.65 -12.14
C VAL A 146 -19.44 8.85 -11.02
N GLY A 147 -20.19 9.96 -11.03
CA GLY A 147 -21.32 10.17 -10.11
C GLY A 147 -22.38 9.08 -10.16
N GLN A 148 -22.48 8.32 -11.25
CA GLN A 148 -23.41 7.21 -11.45
C GLN A 148 -22.78 5.83 -11.21
N TYR A 149 -21.52 5.79 -10.79
CA TYR A 149 -20.83 4.54 -10.47
C TYR A 149 -21.28 4.00 -9.12
N SER A 150 -21.30 2.66 -8.98
CA SER A 150 -21.38 2.04 -7.65
C SER A 150 -20.15 2.39 -6.81
N GLN A 151 -20.25 2.23 -5.49
CA GLN A 151 -19.09 2.45 -4.61
C GLN A 151 -17.91 1.56 -4.98
N GLY A 152 -18.16 0.29 -5.32
CA GLY A 152 -17.10 -0.63 -5.78
C GLY A 152 -16.44 -0.16 -7.07
N MET A 153 -17.21 0.36 -8.05
CA MET A 153 -16.64 0.93 -9.28
C MET A 153 -15.81 2.19 -8.99
N ARG A 154 -16.25 3.05 -8.07
CA ARG A 154 -15.48 4.22 -7.64
C ARG A 154 -14.15 3.81 -6.98
N GLN A 155 -14.16 2.79 -6.13
CA GLN A 155 -12.94 2.27 -5.51
C GLN A 155 -11.99 1.66 -6.53
N ARG A 156 -12.51 0.87 -7.48
CA ARG A 156 -11.72 0.33 -8.60
C ARG A 156 -11.09 1.45 -9.44
N LEU A 157 -11.84 2.50 -9.77
CA LEU A 157 -11.31 3.64 -10.53
C LEU A 157 -10.28 4.43 -9.72
N SER A 158 -10.46 4.58 -8.40
CA SER A 158 -9.48 5.19 -7.52
C SER A 158 -8.17 4.38 -7.46
N LEU A 159 -8.26 3.04 -7.48
CA LEU A 159 -7.08 2.17 -7.60
C LEU A 159 -6.43 2.31 -8.97
N ALA A 160 -7.21 2.34 -10.08
CA ALA A 160 -6.69 2.58 -11.42
C ALA A 160 -5.91 3.89 -11.49
N ARG A 161 -6.42 4.95 -10.88
CA ARG A 161 -5.73 6.24 -10.77
C ARG A 161 -4.41 6.12 -9.99
N ALA A 162 -4.38 5.34 -8.91
CA ALA A 162 -3.19 5.20 -8.08
C ALA A 162 -2.07 4.41 -8.79
N VAL A 163 -2.39 3.51 -9.72
CA VAL A 163 -1.40 2.73 -10.51
C VAL A 163 -1.04 3.39 -11.84
N LEU A 164 -1.77 4.41 -12.27
CA LEU A 164 -1.76 4.97 -13.63
C LEU A 164 -0.36 5.35 -14.15
N HIS A 165 0.46 5.95 -13.28
CA HIS A 165 1.79 6.47 -13.61
C HIS A 165 2.92 5.49 -13.25
N ASP A 166 2.59 4.21 -13.09
CA ASP A 166 3.52 3.12 -12.79
C ASP A 166 4.41 3.36 -11.54
N PRO A 167 3.82 3.68 -10.38
CA PRO A 167 4.57 4.05 -9.19
C PRO A 167 5.46 2.91 -8.67
N GLU A 168 6.56 3.25 -7.99
CA GLU A 168 7.42 2.30 -7.28
C GLU A 168 6.87 1.94 -5.90
N LEU A 169 6.17 2.88 -5.26
CA LEU A 169 5.54 2.73 -3.95
C LEU A 169 4.06 3.09 -4.03
N MET A 170 3.21 2.20 -3.57
CA MET A 170 1.78 2.45 -3.43
C MET A 170 1.39 2.56 -1.96
N LEU A 171 0.61 3.58 -1.62
CA LEU A 171 0.11 3.87 -0.28
C LEU A 171 -1.43 3.90 -0.34
N LEU A 172 -2.09 2.91 0.24
CA LEU A 172 -3.53 2.70 0.09
C LEU A 172 -4.24 2.71 1.45
N ASP A 173 -5.16 3.66 1.64
CA ASP A 173 -5.97 3.82 2.86
C ASP A 173 -7.37 3.25 2.66
N GLU A 174 -7.64 2.07 3.24
CA GLU A 174 -8.92 1.35 3.18
C GLU A 174 -9.44 1.11 1.74
N PRO A 175 -8.66 0.49 0.85
CA PRO A 175 -9.02 0.35 -0.56
C PRO A 175 -10.28 -0.52 -0.79
N PHE A 176 -10.68 -1.32 0.18
CA PHE A 176 -11.83 -2.25 0.09
C PHE A 176 -13.09 -1.74 0.77
N SER A 177 -13.08 -0.50 1.30
CA SER A 177 -14.24 0.05 2.00
C SER A 177 -15.47 0.18 1.08
N ASN A 178 -16.62 -0.29 1.59
CA ASN A 178 -17.90 -0.27 0.85
C ASN A 178 -17.88 -1.03 -0.49
N VAL A 179 -17.02 -2.03 -0.61
CA VAL A 179 -16.92 -2.94 -1.75
C VAL A 179 -17.45 -4.30 -1.32
N ASP A 180 -18.20 -4.98 -2.19
CA ASP A 180 -18.61 -6.36 -1.93
C ASP A 180 -17.41 -7.31 -1.88
N VAL A 181 -17.58 -8.45 -1.18
CA VAL A 181 -16.49 -9.41 -0.92
C VAL A 181 -15.85 -9.93 -2.20
N HIS A 182 -16.63 -10.15 -3.26
CA HIS A 182 -16.09 -10.65 -4.54
C HIS A 182 -15.19 -9.60 -5.19
N SER A 183 -15.70 -8.39 -5.36
CA SER A 183 -14.93 -7.25 -5.89
C SER A 183 -13.68 -6.93 -5.05
N ALA A 184 -13.78 -7.02 -3.72
CA ALA A 184 -12.65 -6.78 -2.84
C ALA A 184 -11.54 -7.84 -3.02
N ARG A 185 -11.89 -9.13 -3.21
CA ARG A 185 -10.93 -10.20 -3.52
C ARG A 185 -10.25 -9.99 -4.87
N GLU A 186 -10.99 -9.56 -5.89
CA GLU A 186 -10.40 -9.22 -7.20
C GLU A 186 -9.41 -8.06 -7.09
N MET A 187 -9.76 -7.00 -6.33
CA MET A 187 -8.84 -5.88 -6.07
C MET A 187 -7.60 -6.34 -5.29
N ALA A 188 -7.74 -7.19 -4.29
CA ALA A 188 -6.59 -7.76 -3.58
C ALA A 188 -5.68 -8.57 -4.53
N ALA A 189 -6.26 -9.36 -5.44
CA ALA A 189 -5.48 -10.07 -6.45
C ALA A 189 -4.74 -9.12 -7.42
N VAL A 190 -5.34 -7.96 -7.77
CA VAL A 190 -4.65 -6.91 -8.54
C VAL A 190 -3.42 -6.43 -7.78
N LEU A 191 -3.54 -6.12 -6.48
CA LEU A 191 -2.42 -5.68 -5.66
C LEU A 191 -1.30 -6.73 -5.61
N GLY A 192 -1.65 -8.02 -5.51
CA GLY A 192 -0.70 -9.12 -5.59
C GLY A 192 0.09 -9.11 -6.91
N ARG A 193 -0.59 -8.95 -8.05
CA ARG A 193 0.08 -8.87 -9.37
C ARG A 193 0.99 -7.64 -9.49
N VAL A 194 0.55 -6.49 -8.97
CA VAL A 194 1.36 -5.26 -8.96
C VAL A 194 2.62 -5.45 -8.10
N ARG A 195 2.52 -6.08 -6.90
CA ARG A 195 3.67 -6.45 -6.08
C ARG A 195 4.60 -7.40 -6.84
N ASP A 196 4.08 -8.41 -7.54
CA ASP A 196 4.89 -9.39 -8.29
C ASP A 196 5.66 -8.76 -9.46
N GLN A 197 5.25 -7.57 -9.90
CA GLN A 197 6.00 -6.71 -10.85
C GLN A 197 7.12 -5.91 -10.17
N GLY A 198 7.41 -6.17 -8.89
CA GLY A 198 8.48 -5.51 -8.13
C GLY A 198 8.06 -4.22 -7.41
N LYS A 199 6.78 -3.84 -7.45
CA LYS A 199 6.28 -2.65 -6.74
C LYS A 199 6.16 -2.91 -5.25
N THR A 200 6.35 -1.87 -4.45
CA THR A 200 6.13 -1.92 -3.00
C THR A 200 4.76 -1.36 -2.68
N ILE A 201 4.02 -2.03 -1.82
CA ILE A 201 2.65 -1.64 -1.48
C ILE A 201 2.49 -1.62 0.03
N LEU A 202 1.97 -0.52 0.57
CA LEU A 202 1.54 -0.39 1.97
C LEU A 202 0.03 -0.17 2.00
N VAL A 203 -0.71 -1.14 2.50
CA VAL A 203 -2.18 -1.10 2.62
C VAL A 203 -2.55 -0.93 4.08
N VAL A 204 -3.38 0.06 4.38
CA VAL A 204 -4.11 0.15 5.64
C VAL A 204 -5.50 -0.42 5.44
N THR A 205 -5.89 -1.43 6.20
CA THR A 205 -7.25 -1.99 6.13
C THR A 205 -7.67 -2.66 7.43
N HIS A 206 -8.98 -2.67 7.69
CA HIS A 206 -9.60 -3.48 8.74
C HIS A 206 -10.06 -4.86 8.22
N GLN A 207 -9.94 -5.11 6.91
CA GLN A 207 -10.34 -6.36 6.24
C GLN A 207 -9.12 -7.28 6.01
N ALA A 208 -8.33 -7.51 7.06
CA ALA A 208 -7.12 -8.35 7.00
C ALA A 208 -7.32 -9.71 6.31
N PRO A 209 -8.45 -10.44 6.50
CA PRO A 209 -8.66 -11.73 5.84
C PRO A 209 -8.65 -11.68 4.31
N LEU A 210 -8.96 -10.52 3.69
CA LEU A 210 -8.88 -10.36 2.23
C LEU A 210 -7.43 -10.38 1.72
N MET A 211 -6.48 -10.07 2.59
CA MET A 211 -5.06 -9.97 2.25
C MET A 211 -4.27 -11.24 2.58
N GLU A 212 -4.89 -12.22 3.25
CA GLU A 212 -4.29 -13.51 3.50
C GLU A 212 -3.95 -14.22 2.18
N GLY A 213 -2.69 -14.62 2.03
CA GLY A 213 -2.17 -15.22 0.80
C GLY A 213 -1.77 -14.23 -0.31
N VAL A 214 -2.01 -12.92 -0.10
CA VAL A 214 -1.54 -11.83 -0.98
C VAL A 214 -0.45 -11.03 -0.28
N ALA A 215 -0.61 -10.72 1.01
CA ALA A 215 0.37 -9.99 1.81
C ALA A 215 1.68 -10.77 2.00
N ASP A 216 2.79 -10.05 1.98
CA ASP A 216 4.09 -10.60 2.40
C ASP A 216 4.30 -10.41 3.91
N GLU A 217 3.64 -9.40 4.51
CA GLU A 217 3.82 -9.10 5.92
C GLU A 217 2.64 -8.29 6.48
N PHE A 218 2.18 -8.67 7.68
CA PHE A 218 1.24 -7.89 8.48
C PHE A 218 2.00 -7.06 9.51
N VAL A 219 1.66 -5.78 9.60
CA VAL A 219 2.22 -4.80 10.53
C VAL A 219 1.12 -4.40 11.51
N HIS A 220 1.20 -4.89 12.75
CA HIS A 220 0.19 -4.65 13.76
C HIS A 220 0.46 -3.34 14.49
N MET A 221 -0.53 -2.45 14.49
CA MET A 221 -0.49 -1.19 15.22
C MET A 221 -1.46 -1.18 16.39
N SER A 222 -1.00 -0.66 17.54
CA SER A 222 -1.81 -0.40 18.71
C SER A 222 -1.36 0.90 19.39
N ALA A 223 -2.32 1.72 19.82
CA ALA A 223 -2.07 2.96 20.57
C ALA A 223 -0.98 3.87 19.98
N GLY A 224 -0.90 3.95 18.64
CA GLY A 224 0.06 4.80 17.93
C GLY A 224 1.45 4.20 17.75
N GLN A 225 1.64 2.93 18.03
CA GLN A 225 2.92 2.21 17.89
C GLN A 225 2.78 0.98 16.99
N ILE A 226 3.87 0.56 16.34
CA ILE A 226 3.97 -0.77 15.71
C ILE A 226 4.37 -1.73 16.84
N VAL A 227 3.50 -2.73 17.10
CA VAL A 227 3.68 -3.66 18.24
C VAL A 227 4.13 -5.05 17.80
N GLN A 228 3.87 -5.44 16.55
CA GLN A 228 4.24 -6.74 16.01
C GLN A 228 4.35 -6.69 14.50
N ARG A 229 5.22 -7.53 13.94
CA ARG A 229 5.30 -7.81 12.50
C ARG A 229 5.19 -9.32 12.30
N GLU A 230 4.36 -9.72 11.33
CA GLU A 230 4.11 -11.11 11.00
C GLU A 230 4.39 -11.34 9.52
N THR A 231 5.46 -12.08 9.23
CA THR A 231 5.82 -12.42 7.84
C THR A 231 4.98 -13.59 7.37
N MET A 232 4.38 -13.44 6.18
CA MET A 232 3.55 -14.47 5.57
C MET A 232 4.36 -15.28 4.56
N PRO A 233 4.17 -16.61 4.51
CA PRO A 233 4.79 -17.43 3.48
C PRO A 233 4.21 -17.07 2.12
N ARG A 234 5.07 -16.74 1.15
CA ARG A 234 4.62 -16.52 -0.23
C ARG A 234 4.04 -17.82 -0.78
N LYS A 235 2.76 -17.84 -1.13
CA LYS A 235 2.19 -18.94 -1.93
C LYS A 235 2.73 -18.79 -3.34
N THR A 236 3.70 -19.63 -3.72
CA THR A 236 4.13 -19.75 -5.11
C THR A 236 2.93 -20.26 -5.91
N VAL A 237 2.31 -19.43 -6.72
CA VAL A 237 1.31 -19.87 -7.68
C VAL A 237 2.07 -20.63 -8.76
N THR A 238 2.13 -21.95 -8.61
CA THR A 238 2.60 -22.82 -9.70
C THR A 238 1.54 -22.74 -10.79
N VAL A 239 1.81 -21.94 -11.82
CA VAL A 239 1.02 -21.99 -13.07
C VAL A 239 1.28 -23.36 -13.67
N SER A 240 0.41 -24.31 -13.39
CA SER A 240 0.37 -25.60 -14.09
C SER A 240 -0.05 -25.29 -15.53
N ASN A 241 0.92 -25.19 -16.39
CA ASN A 241 0.72 -25.13 -17.83
C ASN A 241 0.24 -26.52 -18.29
N SER A 242 -1.07 -26.81 -18.11
CA SER A 242 -1.70 -27.96 -18.71
C SER A 242 -1.82 -27.66 -20.22
N GLY A 243 -0.70 -27.84 -20.92
CA GLY A 243 -0.69 -27.97 -22.36
C GLY A 243 -1.51 -29.19 -22.75
N SER A 244 -2.74 -29.00 -23.13
CA SER A 244 -3.54 -29.98 -23.81
C SER A 244 -3.00 -30.13 -25.22
N ALA A 245 -2.15 -31.13 -25.39
CA ALA A 245 -1.94 -31.74 -26.71
C ALA A 245 -3.18 -32.57 -27.07
N ARG A 246 -3.92 -32.11 -28.07
CA ARG A 246 -4.60 -33.00 -29.06
C ARG A 246 -5.05 -32.16 -30.25
#